data_45a3049f56d3c470e17972c6973b9046
#
_entry.id   45a3049f56d3c470e17972c6973b9046
#
_cell.length_a   1.000
_cell.length_b   1.000
_cell.length_c   1.000
_cell.angle_alpha   90.00
_cell.angle_beta   90.00
_cell.angle_gamma   90.00
#
_symmetry.space_group_name_H-M   'P 1'
#
loop_
_entity.id
_entity.type
_entity.pdbx_description
1 polymer ?
#
loop_
_entity_poly.entity_id
_entity_poly.type
_entity_poly.pdbx_seq_one_letter_code
_entity_poly.pdbx_strand_id
1 'polypeptide(L)'
;IIIHLFIVNFNKKDIQIICIAILCGFIIDSLFSIFGFIDYQGGILAKYNLAPLWILSMWAGFALTMLYSLESIKTKYFISSILGFIGGPLSYSAGVRIGSLDVNTQFTYILLALAWGLIVPLLFRYMNTLK
;
A
#
# COMPACT_ATOMS: atom_id res chain seq x y z
N ILE A 1 5.09 12.74 8.54
CA ILE A 1 6.17 11.78 8.23
C ILE A 1 7.52 12.33 8.70
N ILE A 2 7.94 13.53 8.29
CA ILE A 2 9.24 14.10 8.65
C ILE A 2 9.39 14.26 10.18
N ILE A 3 8.38 14.78 10.87
CA ILE A 3 8.37 14.92 12.34
C ILE A 3 8.45 13.54 13.00
N HIS A 4 7.76 12.55 12.46
CA HIS A 4 7.79 11.18 12.95
C HIS A 4 9.18 10.55 12.81
N LEU A 5 9.88 10.84 11.71
CA LEU A 5 11.26 10.39 11.47
C LEU A 5 12.25 10.92 12.50
N PHE A 6 12.01 12.11 13.06
CA PHE A 6 12.87 12.69 14.10
C PHE A 6 12.59 12.16 15.51
N ILE A 7 11.39 11.66 15.75
CA ILE A 7 10.96 11.18 17.08
C ILE A 7 11.22 9.69 17.25
N VAL A 8 11.19 8.91 16.16
CA VAL A 8 11.35 7.46 16.18
C VAL A 8 12.75 7.09 15.70
N ASN A 9 13.51 6.44 16.55
CA ASN A 9 14.78 5.82 16.15
C ASN A 9 14.51 4.60 15.28
N PHE A 10 14.52 4.79 13.96
CA PHE A 10 14.37 3.69 13.01
C PHE A 10 15.55 2.74 13.12
N ASN A 11 15.26 1.47 13.29
CA ASN A 11 16.27 0.43 13.16
C ASN A 11 16.33 -0.07 11.70
N LYS A 12 17.37 -0.86 11.40
CA LYS A 12 17.54 -1.42 10.04
C LYS A 12 16.35 -2.25 9.57
N LYS A 13 15.65 -2.91 10.50
CA LYS A 13 14.48 -3.74 10.19
C LYS A 13 13.28 -2.88 9.77
N ASP A 14 13.06 -1.75 10.42
CA ASP A 14 11.98 -0.82 10.07
C ASP A 14 12.18 -0.27 8.65
N ILE A 15 13.39 0.15 8.33
CA ILE A 15 13.76 0.63 7.00
C ILE A 15 13.53 -0.48 5.96
N GLN A 16 13.91 -1.71 6.27
CA GLN A 16 13.73 -2.85 5.40
C GLN A 16 12.26 -3.12 5.09
N ILE A 17 11.39 -3.05 6.10
CA ILE A 17 9.94 -3.23 5.94
C ILE A 17 9.35 -2.13 5.07
N ILE A 18 9.74 -0.87 5.29
CA ILE A 18 9.28 0.28 4.50
C ILE A 18 9.70 0.10 3.03
N CYS A 19 10.96 -0.26 2.78
CA CYS A 19 11.46 -0.49 1.42
C CYS A 19 10.72 -1.63 0.72
N ILE A 20 10.45 -2.74 1.40
CA ILE A 20 9.69 -3.86 0.84
C ILE A 20 8.25 -3.45 0.55
N ALA A 21 7.60 -2.69 1.43
CA ALA A 21 6.25 -2.20 1.19
C ALA A 21 6.19 -1.27 -0.03
N ILE A 22 7.14 -0.36 -0.17
CA ILE A 22 7.25 0.53 -1.33
C ILE A 22 7.46 -0.28 -2.61
N LEU A 23 8.34 -1.27 -2.58
CA LEU A 23 8.59 -2.14 -3.73
C LEU A 23 7.35 -2.93 -4.14
N CYS A 24 6.66 -3.52 -3.17
CA CYS A 24 5.40 -4.22 -3.42
C CYS A 24 4.36 -3.27 -4.01
N GLY A 25 4.24 -2.07 -3.46
CA GLY A 25 3.33 -1.05 -3.97
C GLY A 25 3.66 -0.62 -5.38
N PHE A 26 4.93 -0.38 -5.68
CA PHE A 26 5.38 -0.05 -7.03
C PHE A 26 4.98 -1.13 -8.04
N ILE A 27 5.23 -2.39 -7.72
CA ILE A 27 4.91 -3.52 -8.61
C ILE A 27 3.38 -3.64 -8.79
N ILE A 28 2.62 -3.67 -7.71
CA ILE A 28 1.17 -3.87 -7.74
C ILE A 28 0.47 -2.74 -8.49
N ASP A 29 0.75 -1.50 -8.11
CA ASP A 29 0.07 -0.34 -8.72
C ASP A 29 0.51 -0.12 -10.16
N SER A 30 1.78 -0.40 -10.50
CA SER A 30 2.24 -0.37 -11.89
C SER A 30 1.55 -1.43 -12.75
N LEU A 31 1.33 -2.64 -12.23
CA LEU A 31 0.56 -3.67 -12.93
C LEU A 31 -0.88 -3.25 -13.17
N PHE A 32 -1.55 -2.68 -12.19
CA PHE A 32 -2.90 -2.13 -12.37
C PHE A 32 -2.96 -1.06 -13.45
N SER A 33 -1.94 -0.21 -13.53
CA SER A 33 -1.84 0.83 -14.57
C SER A 33 -1.55 0.24 -15.94
N ILE A 34 -0.57 -0.66 -16.04
CA ILE A 34 -0.17 -1.28 -17.32
C ILE A 34 -1.32 -2.09 -17.94
N PHE A 35 -2.08 -2.82 -17.12
CA PHE A 35 -3.23 -3.58 -17.59
C PHE A 35 -4.50 -2.73 -17.81
N GLY A 36 -4.43 -1.43 -17.59
CA GLY A 36 -5.52 -0.51 -17.87
C GLY A 36 -6.67 -0.53 -16.85
N PHE A 37 -6.46 -1.07 -15.66
CA PHE A 37 -7.46 -1.09 -14.60
C PHE A 37 -7.57 0.25 -13.87
N ILE A 38 -6.44 0.93 -13.67
CA ILE A 38 -6.36 2.21 -12.97
C ILE A 38 -5.52 3.19 -13.78
N ASP A 39 -6.01 4.42 -13.91
CA ASP A 39 -5.28 5.55 -14.49
C ASP A 39 -4.88 6.50 -13.37
N TYR A 40 -3.60 6.51 -13.04
CA TYR A 40 -3.04 7.42 -12.03
C TYR A 40 -2.77 8.80 -12.63
N GLN A 41 -3.03 9.83 -11.84
CA GLN A 41 -2.74 11.21 -12.20
C GLN A 41 -1.46 11.69 -11.52
N GLY A 42 -0.72 12.55 -12.21
CA GLY A 42 0.42 13.27 -11.68
C GLY A 42 1.77 12.60 -11.87
N GLY A 43 2.71 13.40 -12.39
CA GLY A 43 4.12 13.07 -12.51
C GLY A 43 4.50 12.30 -13.77
N ILE A 44 5.82 12.17 -13.95
CA ILE A 44 6.42 11.52 -15.12
C ILE A 44 6.12 10.02 -15.14
N LEU A 45 6.15 9.35 -13.98
CA LEU A 45 5.95 7.91 -13.92
C LEU A 45 4.55 7.49 -14.38
N ALA A 46 3.52 8.29 -14.06
CA ALA A 46 2.15 8.02 -14.51
C ALA A 46 2.01 8.05 -16.04
N LYS A 47 2.79 8.87 -16.72
CA LYS A 47 2.83 8.93 -18.20
C LYS A 47 3.32 7.63 -18.84
N TYR A 48 4.14 6.87 -18.13
CA TYR A 48 4.67 5.57 -18.57
C TYR A 48 3.90 4.39 -17.99
N ASN A 49 2.70 4.62 -17.46
CA ASN A 49 1.87 3.59 -16.80
C ASN A 49 2.60 2.92 -15.63
N LEU A 50 3.36 3.70 -14.90
CA LEU A 50 4.03 3.27 -13.67
C LEU A 50 3.39 3.96 -12.45
N ALA A 51 3.51 3.33 -11.28
CA ALA A 51 3.00 3.88 -10.04
C ALA A 51 3.66 5.24 -9.75
N PRO A 52 2.88 6.33 -9.57
CA PRO A 52 3.45 7.65 -9.31
C PRO A 52 4.06 7.74 -7.91
N LEU A 53 4.93 8.74 -7.69
CA LEU A 53 5.62 8.90 -6.42
C LEU A 53 4.67 9.10 -5.24
N TRP A 54 3.52 9.73 -5.45
CA TRP A 54 2.56 9.95 -4.35
C TRP A 54 1.95 8.63 -3.86
N ILE A 55 1.72 7.64 -4.74
CA ILE A 55 1.23 6.31 -4.33
C ILE A 55 2.31 5.55 -3.56
N LEU A 56 3.57 5.68 -3.95
CA LEU A 56 4.70 5.10 -3.23
C LEU A 56 4.84 5.70 -1.83
N SER A 57 4.58 6.99 -1.67
CA SER A 57 4.52 7.65 -0.36
C SER A 57 3.37 7.11 0.49
N MET A 58 2.24 6.77 -0.10
CA MET A 58 1.14 6.11 0.61
C MET A 58 1.55 4.72 1.12
N TRP A 59 2.26 3.94 0.32
CA TRP A 59 2.77 2.63 0.74
C TRP A 59 3.76 2.74 1.90
N ALA A 60 4.64 3.76 1.87
CA ALA A 60 5.53 4.06 2.99
C ALA A 60 4.75 4.42 4.26
N GLY A 61 3.74 5.29 4.14
CA GLY A 61 2.85 5.66 5.24
C GLY A 61 2.09 4.45 5.79
N PHE A 62 1.64 3.56 4.93
CA PHE A 62 0.99 2.32 5.33
C PHE A 62 1.94 1.40 6.11
N ALA A 63 3.19 1.25 5.66
CA ALA A 63 4.20 0.46 6.37
C ALA A 63 4.46 1.03 7.78
N LEU A 64 4.54 2.36 7.92
CA LEU A 64 4.66 3.03 9.22
C LEU A 64 3.46 2.73 10.12
N THR A 65 2.26 2.76 9.56
CA THR A 65 1.03 2.41 10.29
C THR A 65 1.09 0.97 10.79
N MET A 66 1.52 0.03 9.95
CA MET A 66 1.70 -1.38 10.35
C MET A 66 2.71 -1.53 11.49
N LEU A 67 3.83 -0.82 11.41
CA LEU A 67 4.90 -0.93 12.40
C LEU A 67 4.50 -0.40 13.78
N TYR A 68 3.73 0.69 13.83
CA TYR A 68 3.52 1.44 15.07
C TYR A 68 2.08 1.48 15.56
N SER A 69 1.11 1.41 14.67
CA SER A 69 -0.31 1.56 15.04
C SER A 69 -1.10 0.25 15.00
N LEU A 70 -0.70 -0.70 14.18
CA LEU A 70 -1.42 -1.96 14.00
C LEU A 70 -0.72 -3.15 14.70
N GLU A 71 0.08 -2.88 15.72
CA GLU A 71 0.83 -3.93 16.42
C GLU A 71 -0.08 -5.00 17.04
N SER A 72 -1.26 -4.63 17.50
CA SER A 72 -2.22 -5.54 18.12
C SER A 72 -2.73 -6.64 17.18
N ILE A 73 -2.64 -6.44 15.87
CA ILE A 73 -3.11 -7.41 14.87
C ILE A 73 -2.00 -8.07 14.07
N LYS A 74 -0.73 -7.81 14.40
CA LYS A 74 0.43 -8.32 13.64
C LYS A 74 0.51 -9.85 13.54
N THR A 75 -0.09 -10.57 14.47
CA THR A 75 -0.17 -12.05 14.46
C THR A 75 -1.56 -12.56 14.09
N LYS A 76 -2.53 -11.68 13.92
CA LYS A 76 -3.92 -12.00 13.59
C LYS A 76 -4.14 -11.86 12.08
N TYR A 77 -3.57 -12.80 11.31
CA TYR A 77 -3.54 -12.70 9.85
C TYR A 77 -4.93 -12.65 9.20
N PHE A 78 -5.91 -13.34 9.77
CA PHE A 78 -7.27 -13.28 9.26
C PHE A 78 -7.88 -11.88 9.40
N ILE A 79 -7.71 -11.24 10.55
CA ILE A 79 -8.17 -9.87 10.80
C ILE A 79 -7.44 -8.88 9.89
N SER A 80 -6.12 -9.04 9.74
CA SER A 80 -5.33 -8.19 8.85
C SER A 80 -5.73 -8.36 7.38
N SER A 81 -6.10 -9.57 6.97
CA SER A 81 -6.62 -9.83 5.63
C SER A 81 -7.95 -9.09 5.39
N ILE A 82 -8.88 -9.15 6.34
CA ILE A 82 -10.15 -8.41 6.26
C ILE A 82 -9.89 -6.90 6.18
N LEU A 83 -8.98 -6.39 7.01
CA LEU A 83 -8.58 -4.98 6.98
C LEU A 83 -8.09 -4.54 5.60
N GLY A 84 -7.22 -5.33 4.99
CA GLY A 84 -6.72 -5.06 3.63
C GLY A 84 -7.82 -5.19 2.57
N PHE A 85 -8.64 -6.23 2.67
CA PHE A 85 -9.74 -6.50 1.74
C PHE A 85 -10.76 -5.36 1.68
N ILE A 86 -11.05 -4.73 2.81
CA ILE A 86 -11.96 -3.58 2.89
C ILE A 86 -11.22 -2.27 2.67
N GLY A 87 -10.08 -2.08 3.33
CA GLY A 87 -9.33 -0.84 3.34
C GLY A 87 -8.71 -0.48 2.00
N GLY A 88 -8.25 -1.48 1.23
CA GLY A 88 -7.70 -1.28 -0.10
C GLY A 88 -8.68 -0.58 -1.03
N PRO A 89 -9.82 -1.20 -1.36
CA PRO A 89 -10.83 -0.57 -2.21
C PRO A 89 -11.33 0.77 -1.71
N LEU A 90 -11.52 0.94 -0.41
CA LEU A 90 -11.92 2.22 0.18
C LEU A 90 -10.90 3.33 -0.08
N SER A 91 -9.62 3.03 0.06
CA SER A 91 -8.53 3.99 -0.16
C SER A 91 -8.49 4.45 -1.62
N TYR A 92 -8.63 3.52 -2.56
CA TYR A 92 -8.68 3.85 -4.00
C TYR A 92 -9.97 4.59 -4.38
N SER A 93 -11.09 4.23 -3.79
CA SER A 93 -12.35 4.98 -3.95
C SER A 93 -12.21 6.44 -3.49
N ALA A 94 -11.52 6.68 -2.37
CA ALA A 94 -11.21 8.03 -1.92
C ALA A 94 -10.32 8.76 -2.94
N GLY A 95 -9.32 8.08 -3.52
CA GLY A 95 -8.48 8.62 -4.59
C GLY A 95 -9.27 9.08 -5.81
N VAL A 96 -10.28 8.30 -6.23
CA VAL A 96 -11.20 8.68 -7.32
C VAL A 96 -11.96 9.97 -6.97
N ARG A 97 -12.47 10.06 -5.74
CA ARG A 97 -13.24 11.23 -5.31
C ARG A 97 -12.45 12.53 -5.32
N ILE A 98 -11.17 12.48 -5.05
CA ILE A 98 -10.30 13.66 -5.05
C ILE A 98 -9.61 13.90 -6.40
N GLY A 99 -9.88 13.07 -7.41
CA GLY A 99 -9.34 13.23 -8.76
C GLY A 99 -7.89 12.80 -8.94
N SER A 100 -7.33 12.03 -8.02
CA SER A 100 -5.92 11.58 -8.11
C SER A 100 -5.73 10.31 -8.92
N LEU A 101 -6.80 9.56 -9.16
CA LEU A 101 -6.81 8.39 -10.03
C LEU A 101 -8.23 8.12 -10.57
N ASP A 102 -8.31 7.34 -11.62
CA ASP A 102 -9.57 6.83 -12.18
C ASP A 102 -9.54 5.30 -12.21
N VAL A 103 -10.66 4.70 -11.82
CA VAL A 103 -10.86 3.24 -11.88
C VAL A 103 -11.75 2.93 -13.07
N ASN A 104 -11.22 2.16 -14.03
CA ASN A 104 -11.85 1.97 -15.32
C ASN A 104 -13.04 0.99 -15.31
N THR A 105 -13.05 0.03 -14.38
CA THR A 105 -14.13 -0.96 -14.25
C THR A 105 -14.43 -1.25 -12.78
N GLN A 106 -15.67 -1.65 -12.47
CA GLN A 106 -16.06 -2.09 -11.13
C GLN A 106 -15.31 -3.36 -10.69
N PHE A 107 -14.91 -4.19 -11.65
CA PHE A 107 -14.10 -5.38 -11.41
C PHE A 107 -12.75 -5.06 -10.76
N THR A 108 -12.19 -3.89 -11.03
CA THR A 108 -10.94 -3.41 -10.43
C THR A 108 -11.02 -3.38 -8.90
N TYR A 109 -12.16 -3.00 -8.32
CA TYR A 109 -12.34 -2.98 -6.86
C TYR A 109 -12.27 -4.38 -6.26
N ILE A 110 -12.75 -5.40 -6.97
CA ILE A 110 -12.63 -6.80 -6.55
C ILE A 110 -11.16 -7.23 -6.56
N LEU A 111 -10.42 -6.88 -7.61
CA LEU A 111 -8.99 -7.16 -7.71
C LEU A 111 -8.19 -6.44 -6.62
N LEU A 112 -8.52 -5.18 -6.34
CA LEU A 112 -7.91 -4.42 -5.24
C LEU A 112 -8.18 -5.10 -3.89
N ALA A 113 -9.42 -5.52 -3.64
CA ALA A 113 -9.78 -6.22 -2.40
C ALA A 113 -8.97 -7.49 -2.22
N LEU A 114 -8.83 -8.31 -3.28
CA LEU A 114 -8.03 -9.53 -3.25
C LEU A 114 -6.54 -9.23 -3.06
N ALA A 115 -6.00 -8.28 -3.80
CA ALA A 115 -4.59 -7.91 -3.70
C ALA A 115 -4.23 -7.40 -2.30
N TRP A 116 -5.00 -6.45 -1.76
CA TRP A 116 -4.76 -5.91 -0.43
C TRP A 116 -5.06 -6.92 0.68
N GLY A 117 -6.08 -7.77 0.51
CA GLY A 117 -6.40 -8.85 1.43
C GLY A 117 -5.31 -9.90 1.54
N LEU A 118 -4.49 -10.07 0.50
CA LEU A 118 -3.32 -10.95 0.51
C LEU A 118 -2.06 -10.23 0.99
N ILE A 119 -1.81 -9.01 0.52
CA ILE A 119 -0.55 -8.32 0.81
C ILE A 119 -0.41 -7.91 2.28
N VAL A 120 -1.48 -7.48 2.93
CA VAL A 120 -1.42 -7.03 4.31
C VAL A 120 -0.96 -8.15 5.26
N PRO A 121 -1.59 -9.34 5.27
CA PRO A 121 -1.11 -10.42 6.14
C PRO A 121 0.29 -10.93 5.74
N LEU A 122 0.64 -10.90 4.45
CA LEU A 122 1.99 -11.29 4.01
C LEU A 122 3.05 -10.31 4.50
N LEU A 123 2.78 -9.01 4.48
CA LEU A 123 3.70 -8.02 5.04
C LEU A 123 3.86 -8.19 6.56
N PHE A 124 2.78 -8.44 7.29
CA PHE A 124 2.87 -8.74 8.72
C PHE A 124 3.67 -10.00 8.99
N ARG A 125 3.46 -11.05 8.21
CA ARG A 125 4.24 -12.28 8.33
C ARG A 125 5.72 -12.02 8.10
N TYR A 126 6.06 -11.25 7.07
CA TYR A 126 7.44 -10.85 6.80
C TYR A 126 8.03 -10.05 7.97
N MET A 127 7.28 -9.06 8.50
CA MET A 127 7.70 -8.30 9.68
C MET A 127 8.03 -9.21 10.86
N ASN A 128 7.21 -10.22 11.11
CA ASN A 128 7.39 -11.15 12.22
C ASN A 128 8.63 -12.04 12.04
N THR A 129 9.08 -12.29 10.82
CA THR A 129 10.33 -13.05 10.55
C THR A 129 11.58 -12.23 10.85
N LEU A 130 11.51 -10.90 10.85
CA LEU A 130 12.64 -10.00 11.09
C LEU A 130 12.90 -9.75 12.58
N LYS A 131 12.03 -10.18 13.47
CA LYS A 131 12.16 -10.00 14.93
C LYS A 131 12.93 -11.15 15.64
#